data_c3c9af61063e589410b98425cf2b58f9
#
_entry.id   c3c9af61063e589410b98425cf2b58f9
#
_cell.length_a   1.000
_cell.length_b   1.000
_cell.length_c   1.000
_cell.angle_alpha   90.00
_cell.angle_beta   90.00
_cell.angle_gamma   90.00
#
_symmetry.space_group_name_H-M   'P 1'
#
loop_
_entity.id
_entity.type
_entity.pdbx_description
1 polymer ?
#
loop_
_entity_poly.entity_id
_entity_poly.type
_entity_poly.pdbx_seq_one_letter_code
_entity_poly.pdbx_strand_id
1 'polypeptide(L)'
;MKSKRYTQEQIIGFLKTHESGAKVSDLVRQHGFSEQSFYRWKSKYSGMEVSEAKRLRDLEAENARLKKLLAEAELDKAMLKDVVLKKW
;
A
#
# COMPACT_ATOMS: atom_id res chain seq x y z
N MET A 1 -4.04 16.66 16.19
CA MET A 1 -2.65 16.32 15.90
C MET A 1 -2.57 15.42 14.65
N LYS A 2 -1.71 15.77 13.72
CA LYS A 2 -1.59 15.00 12.50
C LYS A 2 -0.75 13.74 12.76
N SER A 3 -1.25 12.59 12.33
CA SER A 3 -0.48 11.36 12.37
C SER A 3 0.59 11.41 11.28
N LYS A 4 1.78 10.95 11.60
CA LYS A 4 2.87 10.86 10.63
C LYS A 4 2.62 9.69 9.69
N ARG A 5 2.98 9.90 8.45
CA ARG A 5 2.93 8.84 7.46
C ARG A 5 4.35 8.36 7.17
N TYR A 6 4.48 7.06 7.04
CA TYR A 6 5.78 6.43 6.78
C TYR A 6 5.69 5.64 5.48
N THR A 7 6.79 5.65 4.74
CA THR A 7 6.88 4.83 3.52
C THR A 7 7.01 3.36 3.88
N GLN A 8 6.71 2.49 2.94
CA GLN A 8 6.87 1.05 3.16
C GLN A 8 8.32 0.71 3.50
N GLU A 9 9.27 1.39 2.86
CA GLU A 9 10.69 1.20 3.14
C GLU A 9 11.05 1.57 4.57
N GLN A 10 10.49 2.67 5.08
CA GLN A 10 10.71 3.10 6.45
C GLN A 10 10.12 2.09 7.44
N ILE A 11 8.93 1.60 7.14
CA ILE A 11 8.25 0.61 7.99
C ILE A 11 9.08 -0.67 8.08
N ILE A 12 9.59 -1.15 6.96
CA ILE A 12 10.44 -2.34 6.94
C ILE A 12 11.70 -2.08 7.77
N GLY A 13 12.25 -0.87 7.68
CA GLY A 13 13.41 -0.48 8.48
C GLY A 13 13.13 -0.58 9.98
N PHE A 14 11.97 -0.12 10.43
CA PHE A 14 11.57 -0.24 11.83
C PHE A 14 11.46 -1.70 12.26
N LEU A 15 10.84 -2.53 11.41
CA LEU A 15 10.70 -3.95 11.71
C LEU A 15 12.05 -4.64 11.81
N LYS A 16 12.98 -4.30 10.94
CA LYS A 16 14.34 -4.87 10.99
C LYS A 16 15.09 -4.42 12.23
N THR A 17 14.93 -3.17 12.63
CA THR A 17 15.54 -2.64 13.85
C THR A 17 15.02 -3.41 15.07
N HIS A 18 13.73 -3.70 15.09
CA HIS A 18 13.13 -4.50 16.16
C HIS A 18 13.69 -5.93 16.17
N GLU A 19 13.83 -6.53 15.01
CA GLU A 19 14.41 -7.87 14.89
C GLU A 19 15.84 -7.92 15.41
N SER A 20 16.56 -6.81 15.29
CA SER A 20 17.93 -6.69 15.78
C SER A 20 18.02 -6.47 17.30
N GLY A 21 16.88 -6.36 17.97
CA GLY A 21 16.84 -6.26 19.42
C GLY A 21 16.24 -5.00 20.00
N ALA A 22 15.85 -4.01 19.18
CA ALA A 22 15.25 -2.79 19.69
C ALA A 22 13.84 -3.08 20.21
N LYS A 23 13.48 -2.42 21.32
CA LYS A 23 12.16 -2.58 21.90
C LYS A 23 11.12 -1.77 21.12
N VAL A 24 9.93 -2.32 20.98
CA VAL A 24 8.82 -1.63 20.32
C VAL A 24 8.55 -0.29 21.01
N SER A 25 8.56 -0.25 22.34
CA SER A 25 8.31 0.98 23.07
C SER A 25 9.32 2.08 22.74
N ASP A 26 10.57 1.71 22.51
CA ASP A 26 11.61 2.67 22.14
C ASP A 26 11.37 3.21 20.73
N LEU A 27 11.00 2.35 19.80
CA LEU A 27 10.70 2.74 18.42
C LEU A 27 9.48 3.66 18.35
N VAL A 28 8.46 3.33 19.12
CA VAL A 28 7.25 4.15 19.22
C VAL A 28 7.58 5.56 19.70
N ARG A 29 8.36 5.65 20.77
CA ARG A 29 8.76 6.93 21.33
C ARG A 29 9.65 7.72 20.39
N GLN A 30 10.57 7.05 19.73
CA GLN A 30 11.56 7.68 18.87
C GLN A 30 10.94 8.20 17.59
N HIS A 31 10.00 7.47 17.00
CA HIS A 31 9.45 7.78 15.69
C HIS A 31 8.02 8.31 15.71
N GLY A 32 7.31 8.16 16.80
CA GLY A 32 5.99 8.76 16.97
C GLY A 32 4.82 8.00 16.38
N PHE A 33 4.95 6.68 16.20
CA PHE A 33 3.82 5.86 15.79
C PHE A 33 3.28 5.07 17.00
N SER A 34 2.12 4.44 16.85
CA SER A 34 1.50 3.66 17.90
C SER A 34 1.96 2.21 17.86
N GLU A 35 1.85 1.51 18.99
CA GLU A 35 2.15 0.08 19.03
C GLU A 35 1.22 -0.70 18.11
N GLN A 36 -0.06 -0.29 18.05
CA GLN A 36 -1.02 -0.93 17.15
C GLN A 36 -0.57 -0.85 15.70
N SER A 37 -0.08 0.31 15.29
CA SER A 37 0.45 0.51 13.95
C SER A 37 1.64 -0.42 13.71
N PHE A 38 2.54 -0.51 14.69
CA PHE A 38 3.71 -1.36 14.57
C PHE A 38 3.32 -2.83 14.33
N TYR A 39 2.40 -3.35 15.13
CA TYR A 39 2.00 -4.75 14.99
C TYR A 39 1.22 -5.02 13.72
N ARG A 40 0.46 -4.05 13.24
CA ARG A 40 -0.21 -4.15 11.96
C ARG A 40 0.81 -4.22 10.82
N TRP A 41 1.85 -3.39 10.88
CA TRP A 41 2.93 -3.41 9.90
C TRP A 41 3.70 -4.72 9.96
N LYS A 42 3.97 -5.22 11.17
CA LYS A 42 4.65 -6.49 11.34
C LYS A 42 3.89 -7.62 10.66
N SER A 43 2.58 -7.63 10.81
CA SER A 43 1.73 -8.61 10.17
C SER A 43 1.79 -8.53 8.64
N LYS A 44 1.85 -7.32 8.11
CA LYS A 44 1.84 -7.10 6.66
C LYS A 44 3.21 -7.29 6.01
N TYR A 45 4.26 -6.84 6.66
CA TYR A 45 5.59 -6.75 6.04
C TYR A 45 6.64 -7.68 6.65
N SER A 46 6.27 -8.51 7.60
CA SER A 46 7.25 -9.39 8.26
C SER A 46 8.01 -10.23 7.23
N GLY A 47 9.33 -10.24 7.36
CA GLY A 47 10.20 -11.00 6.47
C GLY A 47 10.52 -10.34 5.14
N MET A 48 9.96 -9.17 4.86
CA MET A 48 10.25 -8.47 3.61
C MET A 48 11.54 -7.67 3.69
N GLU A 49 12.23 -7.60 2.56
CA GLU A 49 13.35 -6.69 2.39
C GLU A 49 12.82 -5.34 1.86
N VAL A 50 13.63 -4.28 2.00
CA VAL A 50 13.25 -2.96 1.53
C VAL A 50 12.94 -2.97 0.04
N SER A 51 13.73 -3.71 -0.74
CA SER A 51 13.50 -3.84 -2.18
C SER A 51 12.18 -4.53 -2.51
N GLU A 52 11.77 -5.50 -1.68
CA GLU A 52 10.50 -6.19 -1.87
C GLU A 52 9.33 -5.27 -1.53
N ALA A 53 9.47 -4.43 -0.52
CA ALA A 53 8.44 -3.46 -0.16
C ALA A 53 8.23 -2.44 -1.29
N LYS A 54 9.32 -1.99 -1.90
CA LYS A 54 9.24 -1.08 -3.04
C LYS A 54 8.53 -1.75 -4.21
N ARG A 55 8.87 -3.00 -4.48
CA ARG A 55 8.24 -3.78 -5.54
C ARG A 55 6.75 -3.95 -5.28
N LEU A 56 6.38 -4.25 -4.04
CA LEU A 56 4.97 -4.38 -3.67
C LEU A 56 4.22 -3.07 -3.94
N ARG A 57 4.79 -1.94 -3.54
CA ARG A 57 4.19 -0.64 -3.77
C ARG A 57 3.98 -0.38 -5.26
N ASP A 58 4.98 -0.69 -6.08
CA ASP A 58 4.90 -0.51 -7.52
C ASP A 58 3.82 -1.41 -8.12
N LEU A 59 3.72 -2.65 -7.65
CA LEU A 59 2.70 -3.58 -8.12
C LEU A 59 1.30 -3.13 -7.69
N GLU A 60 1.14 -2.61 -6.50
CA GLU A 60 -0.14 -2.09 -6.03
C GLU A 60 -0.59 -0.89 -6.89
N ALA A 61 0.34 0.00 -7.20
CA ALA A 61 0.06 1.15 -8.05
C ALA A 61 -0.34 0.72 -9.47
N GLU A 62 0.39 -0.22 -10.03
CA GLU A 62 0.10 -0.75 -11.37
C GLU A 62 -1.26 -1.45 -11.38
N ASN A 63 -1.56 -2.21 -10.33
CA ASN A 63 -2.84 -2.90 -10.22
C ASN A 63 -4.01 -1.91 -10.19
N ALA A 64 -3.87 -0.83 -9.41
CA ALA A 64 -4.90 0.21 -9.32
C ALA A 64 -5.09 0.89 -10.68
N ARG A 65 -3.99 1.17 -11.39
CA ARG A 65 -4.04 1.79 -12.71
C ARG A 65 -4.75 0.89 -13.71
N LEU A 66 -4.41 -0.40 -13.71
CA LEU A 66 -5.02 -1.36 -14.61
C LEU A 66 -6.51 -1.53 -14.34
N LYS A 67 -6.92 -1.55 -13.09
CA LYS A 67 -8.32 -1.63 -12.71
C LYS A 67 -9.10 -0.42 -13.22
N LYS A 68 -8.51 0.76 -13.13
CA LYS A 68 -9.13 1.99 -13.62
C LYS A 68 -9.30 1.94 -15.14
N LEU A 69 -8.25 1.53 -15.85
CA LEU A 69 -8.29 1.42 -17.30
C LEU A 69 -9.34 0.41 -17.77
N LEU A 70 -9.44 -0.71 -17.05
CA LEU A 70 -10.44 -1.72 -17.36
C LEU A 70 -11.85 -1.17 -17.17
N ALA A 71 -12.09 -0.46 -16.08
CA ALA A 71 -13.39 0.13 -15.80
C ALA A 71 -13.77 1.16 -16.87
N GLU A 72 -12.82 1.98 -17.30
CA GLU A 72 -13.05 2.96 -18.37
C GLU A 72 -13.36 2.27 -19.68
N ALA A 73 -12.63 1.21 -20.03
CA ALA A 73 -12.86 0.47 -21.27
C ALA A 73 -14.24 -0.19 -21.28
N GLU A 74 -14.65 -0.76 -20.14
CA GLU A 74 -15.98 -1.37 -20.03
C GLU A 74 -17.10 -0.34 -20.14
N LEU A 75 -16.89 0.84 -19.57
CA LEU A 75 -17.85 1.93 -19.66
C LEU A 75 -17.98 2.41 -21.13
N ASP A 76 -16.88 2.61 -21.81
CA ASP A 76 -16.87 3.03 -23.20
C ASP A 76 -17.58 2.01 -24.09
N LYS A 77 -17.33 0.73 -23.84
CA LYS A 77 -17.95 -0.36 -24.55
C LYS A 77 -19.48 -0.35 -24.35
N ALA A 78 -19.92 -0.14 -23.12
CA ALA A 78 -21.34 -0.08 -22.81
C ALA A 78 -22.00 1.11 -23.49
N MET A 79 -21.33 2.27 -23.50
CA MET A 79 -21.85 3.47 -24.15
C MET A 79 -21.97 3.29 -25.68
N LEU A 80 -20.96 2.69 -26.29
CA LEU A 80 -21.02 2.41 -27.73
C LEU A 80 -22.13 1.45 -28.08
N LYS A 81 -22.30 0.42 -27.29
CA LYS A 81 -23.39 -0.54 -27.48
C LYS A 81 -24.75 0.14 -27.37
N ASP A 82 -24.92 1.02 -26.40
CA ASP A 82 -26.14 1.76 -26.18
C ASP A 82 -26.46 2.66 -27.40
N VAL A 83 -25.46 3.36 -27.91
CA VAL A 83 -25.62 4.21 -29.08
C VAL A 83 -26.08 3.40 -30.29
N VAL A 84 -25.47 2.25 -30.52
CA VAL A 84 -25.82 1.37 -31.64
C VAL A 84 -27.28 0.92 -31.51
N LEU A 85 -27.70 0.53 -30.30
CA LEU A 85 -29.08 0.08 -30.08
C LEU A 85 -30.08 1.22 -30.27
N LYS A 86 -29.74 2.44 -29.86
CA LYS A 86 -30.63 3.59 -30.00
C LYS A 86 -30.79 4.07 -31.42
N LYS A 87 -29.90 3.69 -32.31
CA LYS A 87 -29.93 4.09 -33.70
C LYS A 87 -31.13 3.47 -34.42
N TRP A 88 -31.68 2.42 -33.86
CA TRP A 88 -32.82 1.70 -34.40
C TRP A 88 -34.06 1.94 -33.56
#